data_92b4acfae805cb89c280d69bca244a7e
#
_entry.id   92b4acfae805cb89c280d69bca244a7e
#
_cell.length_a   1.000
_cell.length_b   1.000
_cell.length_c   1.000
_cell.angle_alpha   90.00
_cell.angle_beta   90.00
_cell.angle_gamma   90.00
#
_symmetry.space_group_name_H-M   'P 1'
#
loop_
_entity.id
_entity.type
_entity.pdbx_description
1 polymer ?
#
loop_
_entity_poly.entity_id
_entity_poly.type
_entity_poly.pdbx_seq_one_letter_code
_entity_poly.pdbx_strand_id
1 'polypeptide(L)'
;MTLLTACGGGESNVESGNRDGFLHYGNGAEPQGLDPHVVTGVPENHIVRALFEGLAVKNPITLEPEPGVAERWDISDDGTVYTFYINPEAKWSNGEPMTASDYVWSWNRALHPDTGSLYAYMLYPIVNSEAYSKREITDFDQVGVKALDDLTLQVTLNAPTPYFLQLMDHYSSFAVHPETLLKHGKMTDRFTPWTRVGNIVSNGAFTLDEWSLNRRIIIKKSEHYWDRDAVALNGVYFYPTENVVSEERMFRAEQLHYTQVVPLDKIPEYRKQGNTSYVQAAYLGTYYYLVNTDKAPVDDVLVRRALSYALDRDTLTRTVLQETAIPAYSITPPDTLGYNPPKLFDYDPAKARELLAEAGYPNGEGWPGLEIIYNTQEAHRKIAVAVQQMWKKELNIDVSISNQEWKVYLNSVSQRDFQVARRGWIGDYVDANNFLDLFLTDGGNNNTGYANDEFDDIILNLAPKAKSRDERYSLFYKAETMMTVSYTHLRAHVTAMYLV
;
A
#
# COMPACT_ATOMS: atom_id res chain seq x y z
N MET A 1 -32.41 14.15 -52.60
CA MET A 1 -31.19 13.40 -52.26
C MET A 1 -30.49 14.18 -51.14
N THR A 2 -30.93 13.86 -49.88
CA THR A 2 -30.46 14.58 -48.70
C THR A 2 -29.22 13.84 -48.19
N LEU A 3 -28.08 14.44 -48.29
CA LEU A 3 -26.85 13.96 -47.70
C LEU A 3 -26.99 14.03 -46.18
N LEU A 4 -27.11 12.88 -45.54
CA LEU A 4 -26.86 12.69 -44.11
C LEU A 4 -25.36 12.92 -43.89
N THR A 5 -24.99 14.09 -43.44
CA THR A 5 -23.70 14.35 -42.82
C THR A 5 -23.65 13.49 -41.56
N ALA A 6 -22.84 12.42 -41.59
CA ALA A 6 -22.45 11.66 -40.43
C ALA A 6 -21.84 12.64 -39.44
N CYS A 7 -22.36 12.65 -38.20
CA CYS A 7 -21.71 13.28 -37.08
C CYS A 7 -20.31 12.69 -36.98
N GLY A 8 -19.31 13.46 -37.32
CA GLY A 8 -17.92 13.11 -37.08
C GLY A 8 -17.75 12.96 -35.56
N GLY A 9 -17.39 11.78 -35.10
CA GLY A 9 -16.95 11.57 -33.73
C GLY A 9 -15.78 12.53 -33.48
N GLY A 10 -15.89 13.35 -32.43
CA GLY A 10 -14.77 14.18 -31.98
C GLY A 10 -13.59 13.27 -31.60
N GLU A 11 -12.39 13.81 -31.68
CA GLU A 11 -11.15 13.15 -31.27
C GLU A 11 -11.29 12.56 -29.85
N SER A 12 -10.84 11.32 -29.66
CA SER A 12 -10.87 10.66 -28.33
C SER A 12 -9.82 11.25 -27.38
N ASN A 13 -9.96 10.99 -26.09
CA ASN A 13 -8.94 11.40 -25.11
C ASN A 13 -7.60 10.69 -25.40
N VAL A 14 -7.63 9.45 -25.84
CA VAL A 14 -6.42 8.69 -26.21
C VAL A 14 -5.74 9.31 -27.42
N GLU A 15 -6.49 9.65 -28.49
CA GLU A 15 -5.92 10.30 -29.67
C GLU A 15 -5.30 11.66 -29.33
N SER A 16 -6.03 12.51 -28.59
CA SER A 16 -5.52 13.81 -28.15
C SER A 16 -4.34 13.67 -27.18
N GLY A 17 -4.42 12.72 -26.25
CA GLY A 17 -3.35 12.43 -25.30
C GLY A 17 -2.06 11.96 -26.00
N ASN A 18 -2.17 11.07 -26.98
CA ASN A 18 -1.04 10.62 -27.79
C ASN A 18 -0.39 11.78 -28.59
N ARG A 19 -1.20 12.68 -29.13
CA ARG A 19 -0.69 13.85 -29.85
C ARG A 19 -0.01 14.86 -28.92
N ASP A 20 -0.61 15.11 -27.75
CA ASP A 20 -0.20 16.19 -26.85
C ASP A 20 0.75 15.69 -25.73
N GLY A 21 1.06 14.41 -25.68
CA GLY A 21 1.95 13.79 -24.68
C GLY A 21 1.31 13.66 -23.30
N PHE A 22 -0.01 13.48 -23.21
CA PHE A 22 -0.74 13.30 -21.95
C PHE A 22 -1.26 11.87 -21.79
N LEU A 23 -1.00 11.27 -20.63
CA LEU A 23 -1.57 9.98 -20.25
C LEU A 23 -2.95 10.18 -19.59
N HIS A 24 -3.95 9.43 -20.03
CA HIS A 24 -5.26 9.33 -19.37
C HIS A 24 -5.32 8.04 -18.58
N TYR A 25 -5.32 8.15 -17.25
CA TYR A 25 -5.10 7.03 -16.32
C TYR A 25 -6.30 6.85 -15.39
N GLY A 26 -6.87 5.65 -15.34
CA GLY A 26 -7.90 5.27 -14.38
C GLY A 26 -7.27 5.09 -12.99
N ASN A 27 -7.69 5.88 -11.99
CA ASN A 27 -7.08 5.90 -10.65
C ASN A 27 -7.86 5.09 -9.60
N GLY A 28 -8.94 4.45 -9.99
CA GLY A 28 -9.76 3.59 -9.13
C GLY A 28 -10.60 4.35 -8.09
N ALA A 29 -10.04 5.29 -7.33
CA ALA A 29 -10.76 6.05 -6.32
C ALA A 29 -10.24 7.49 -6.19
N GLU A 30 -11.05 8.34 -5.57
CA GLU A 30 -10.66 9.69 -5.17
C GLU A 30 -9.63 9.62 -4.02
N PRO A 31 -8.42 10.21 -4.15
CA PRO A 31 -7.43 10.17 -3.09
C PRO A 31 -7.90 10.93 -1.84
N GLN A 32 -7.53 10.41 -0.67
CA GLN A 32 -7.81 11.06 0.61
C GLN A 32 -7.07 12.40 0.75
N GLY A 33 -5.85 12.45 0.22
CA GLY A 33 -4.95 13.59 0.26
C GLY A 33 -3.71 13.35 -0.59
N LEU A 34 -2.78 14.30 -0.60
CA LEU A 34 -1.50 14.19 -1.32
C LEU A 34 -0.30 14.53 -0.41
N ASP A 35 -0.47 14.42 0.90
CA ASP A 35 0.61 14.58 1.88
C ASP A 35 1.36 13.24 2.04
N PRO A 36 2.63 13.12 1.60
CA PRO A 36 3.37 11.87 1.61
C PRO A 36 3.49 11.22 2.99
N HIS A 37 3.53 12.02 4.05
CA HIS A 37 3.70 11.51 5.42
C HIS A 37 2.40 11.05 6.08
N VAL A 38 1.25 11.23 5.42
CA VAL A 38 -0.08 11.01 6.04
C VAL A 38 -0.92 9.98 5.30
N VAL A 39 -0.79 9.92 3.97
CA VAL A 39 -1.59 9.03 3.12
C VAL A 39 -1.08 7.58 3.13
N THR A 40 -1.97 6.63 2.82
CA THR A 40 -1.64 5.19 2.87
C THR A 40 -2.23 4.38 1.72
N GLY A 41 -2.93 5.02 0.79
CA GLY A 41 -3.70 4.32 -0.25
C GLY A 41 -2.97 4.22 -1.59
N VAL A 42 -3.37 3.24 -2.39
CA VAL A 42 -2.87 3.08 -3.76
C VAL A 42 -3.26 4.26 -4.66
N PRO A 43 -4.51 4.80 -4.60
CA PRO A 43 -4.88 5.98 -5.38
C PRO A 43 -4.02 7.21 -5.08
N GLU A 44 -3.62 7.37 -3.81
CA GLU A 44 -2.71 8.41 -3.35
C GLU A 44 -1.29 8.19 -3.87
N ASN A 45 -0.79 6.95 -3.76
CA ASN A 45 0.57 6.58 -4.15
C ASN A 45 0.87 6.93 -5.62
N HIS A 46 -0.05 6.66 -6.55
CA HIS A 46 0.16 6.96 -7.97
C HIS A 46 0.44 8.46 -8.21
N ILE A 47 -0.26 9.33 -7.50
CA ILE A 47 -0.15 10.77 -7.70
C ILE A 47 1.04 11.31 -6.91
N VAL A 48 1.21 10.89 -5.65
CA VAL A 48 2.30 11.34 -4.78
C VAL A 48 3.66 10.99 -5.39
N ARG A 49 3.83 9.77 -5.93
CA ARG A 49 5.08 9.37 -6.61
C ARG A 49 5.36 10.11 -7.92
N ALA A 50 4.36 10.71 -8.53
CA ALA A 50 4.56 11.56 -9.70
C ALA A 50 4.93 13.01 -9.31
N LEU A 51 4.45 13.46 -8.13
CA LEU A 51 4.70 14.81 -7.60
C LEU A 51 6.01 14.90 -6.83
N PHE A 52 6.45 13.81 -6.18
CA PHE A 52 7.63 13.76 -5.33
C PHE A 52 8.57 12.63 -5.74
N GLU A 53 9.85 12.80 -5.40
CA GLU A 53 10.89 11.81 -5.61
C GLU A 53 11.69 11.60 -4.32
N GLY A 54 12.12 10.36 -4.06
CA GLY A 54 12.95 9.99 -2.91
C GLY A 54 14.44 10.16 -3.14
N LEU A 55 15.23 9.89 -2.10
CA LEU A 55 16.71 9.84 -2.22
C LEU A 55 17.14 8.79 -3.24
N ALA A 56 16.50 7.64 -3.24
CA ALA A 56 16.63 6.61 -4.28
C ALA A 56 15.29 6.38 -4.96
N VAL A 57 15.32 5.85 -6.17
CA VAL A 57 14.16 5.39 -6.94
C VAL A 57 14.32 3.92 -7.27
N LYS A 58 13.25 3.25 -7.62
CA LYS A 58 13.24 1.83 -7.97
C LYS A 58 13.34 1.68 -9.50
N ASN A 59 14.30 0.89 -9.98
CA ASN A 59 14.30 0.47 -11.37
C ASN A 59 12.98 -0.26 -11.70
N PRO A 60 12.23 0.14 -12.71
CA PRO A 60 10.91 -0.44 -12.99
C PRO A 60 10.95 -1.89 -13.49
N ILE A 61 12.11 -2.41 -13.86
CA ILE A 61 12.28 -3.78 -14.40
C ILE A 61 12.92 -4.71 -13.36
N THR A 62 14.05 -4.26 -12.76
CA THR A 62 14.82 -5.09 -11.83
C THR A 62 14.39 -4.92 -10.38
N LEU A 63 13.66 -3.85 -10.06
CA LEU A 63 13.27 -3.42 -8.71
C LEU A 63 14.46 -3.02 -7.81
N GLU A 64 15.68 -2.95 -8.38
CA GLU A 64 16.87 -2.52 -7.66
C GLU A 64 16.85 -1.00 -7.43
N PRO A 65 17.42 -0.51 -6.31
CA PRO A 65 17.55 0.92 -6.06
C PRO A 65 18.48 1.60 -7.07
N GLU A 66 18.04 2.72 -7.60
CA GLU A 66 18.79 3.61 -8.49
C GLU A 66 18.86 5.03 -7.92
N PRO A 67 19.80 5.89 -8.35
CA PRO A 67 19.83 7.29 -7.98
C PRO A 67 18.49 8.00 -8.26
N GLY A 68 18.05 8.81 -7.28
CA GLY A 68 16.93 9.74 -7.38
C GLY A 68 17.44 11.15 -7.04
N VAL A 69 16.85 11.77 -5.99
CA VAL A 69 17.36 13.06 -5.48
C VAL A 69 18.82 12.94 -5.03
N ALA A 70 19.24 11.80 -4.48
CA ALA A 70 20.66 11.51 -4.26
C ALA A 70 21.29 10.96 -5.54
N GLU A 71 22.34 11.63 -6.04
CA GLU A 71 23.08 11.16 -7.22
C GLU A 71 23.88 9.88 -6.94
N ARG A 72 24.26 9.65 -5.68
CA ARG A 72 24.99 8.47 -5.19
C ARG A 72 24.92 8.37 -3.67
N TRP A 73 25.38 7.26 -3.14
CA TRP A 73 25.54 7.02 -1.70
C TRP A 73 26.74 6.14 -1.41
N ASP A 74 27.30 6.29 -0.20
CA ASP A 74 28.29 5.40 0.36
C ASP A 74 27.70 4.63 1.54
N ILE A 75 28.12 3.38 1.73
CA ILE A 75 27.67 2.51 2.82
C ILE A 75 28.92 2.07 3.59
N SER A 76 28.89 2.17 4.93
CA SER A 76 29.97 1.68 5.78
C SER A 76 30.16 0.16 5.67
N ASP A 77 31.36 -0.34 5.99
CA ASP A 77 31.69 -1.77 5.88
C ASP A 77 30.76 -2.67 6.73
N ASP A 78 30.24 -2.16 7.83
CA ASP A 78 29.28 -2.84 8.71
C ASP A 78 27.82 -2.69 8.27
N GLY A 79 27.56 -1.94 7.18
CA GLY A 79 26.23 -1.74 6.62
C GLY A 79 25.30 -0.87 7.46
N THR A 80 25.81 -0.13 8.44
CA THR A 80 24.99 0.65 9.37
C THR A 80 24.98 2.16 9.12
N VAL A 81 25.94 2.70 8.36
CA VAL A 81 26.00 4.13 8.03
C VAL A 81 25.86 4.33 6.53
N TYR A 82 24.86 5.11 6.15
CA TYR A 82 24.62 5.54 4.77
C TYR A 82 24.94 7.03 4.65
N THR A 83 25.73 7.41 3.67
CA THR A 83 26.00 8.81 3.35
C THR A 83 25.47 9.09 1.94
N PHE A 84 24.39 9.84 1.85
CA PHE A 84 23.75 10.23 0.60
C PHE A 84 24.30 11.58 0.14
N TYR A 85 24.58 11.69 -1.15
CA TYR A 85 25.01 12.92 -1.80
C TYR A 85 23.89 13.44 -2.68
N ILE A 86 23.29 14.55 -2.29
CA ILE A 86 22.17 15.16 -2.99
C ILE A 86 22.68 15.76 -4.30
N ASN A 87 21.95 15.51 -5.39
CA ASN A 87 22.25 16.07 -6.68
C ASN A 87 22.15 17.60 -6.61
N PRO A 88 23.20 18.37 -6.93
CA PRO A 88 23.19 19.82 -6.88
C PRO A 88 22.19 20.48 -7.84
N GLU A 89 21.72 19.74 -8.86
CA GLU A 89 20.65 20.18 -9.76
C GLU A 89 19.24 19.87 -9.22
N ALA A 90 19.12 19.13 -8.12
CA ALA A 90 17.82 18.83 -7.52
C ALA A 90 17.19 20.10 -6.95
N LYS A 91 15.95 20.37 -7.39
CA LYS A 91 15.19 21.58 -7.05
C LYS A 91 13.76 21.25 -6.69
N TRP A 92 13.22 22.06 -5.84
CA TRP A 92 11.78 22.15 -5.64
C TRP A 92 11.09 22.76 -6.86
N SER A 93 9.80 22.48 -7.02
CA SER A 93 9.02 22.97 -8.17
C SER A 93 8.87 24.50 -8.24
N ASN A 94 9.23 25.21 -7.16
CA ASN A 94 9.32 26.67 -7.14
C ASN A 94 10.71 27.20 -7.55
N GLY A 95 11.66 26.29 -7.88
CA GLY A 95 13.03 26.62 -8.32
C GLY A 95 14.07 26.71 -7.20
N GLU A 96 13.68 26.60 -5.93
CA GLU A 96 14.60 26.58 -4.79
C GLU A 96 15.44 25.30 -4.78
N PRO A 97 16.72 25.34 -4.39
CA PRO A 97 17.54 24.14 -4.30
C PRO A 97 17.04 23.20 -3.19
N MET A 98 17.16 21.89 -3.41
CA MET A 98 16.96 20.90 -2.34
C MET A 98 18.23 20.74 -1.53
N THR A 99 18.06 20.50 -0.23
CA THR A 99 19.17 20.35 0.71
C THR A 99 19.00 19.11 1.60
N ALA A 100 20.09 18.67 2.22
CA ALA A 100 20.09 17.63 3.24
C ALA A 100 19.20 18.01 4.46
N SER A 101 19.13 19.30 4.78
CA SER A 101 18.29 19.81 5.87
C SER A 101 16.80 19.63 5.61
N ASP A 102 16.35 19.60 4.34
CA ASP A 102 14.95 19.32 3.99
C ASP A 102 14.58 17.88 4.41
N TYR A 103 15.49 16.91 4.24
CA TYR A 103 15.27 15.54 4.68
C TYR A 103 15.26 15.42 6.21
N VAL A 104 16.19 16.07 6.91
CA VAL A 104 16.23 16.10 8.38
C VAL A 104 14.91 16.64 8.92
N TRP A 105 14.42 17.77 8.40
CA TRP A 105 13.15 18.36 8.79
C TRP A 105 11.96 17.45 8.46
N SER A 106 11.96 16.87 7.27
CA SER A 106 10.86 16.03 6.78
C SER A 106 10.74 14.73 7.59
N TRP A 107 11.86 14.10 7.94
CA TRP A 107 11.86 12.89 8.75
C TRP A 107 11.54 13.18 10.21
N ASN A 108 11.94 14.36 10.73
CA ASN A 108 11.42 14.84 12.01
C ASN A 108 9.89 14.88 11.99
N ARG A 109 9.30 15.48 10.96
CA ARG A 109 7.84 15.53 10.79
C ARG A 109 7.21 14.13 10.65
N ALA A 110 7.75 13.28 9.80
CA ALA A 110 7.22 11.94 9.56
C ALA A 110 7.23 11.06 10.82
N LEU A 111 8.28 11.20 11.64
CA LEU A 111 8.46 10.48 12.89
C LEU A 111 7.76 11.13 14.09
N HIS A 112 7.39 12.43 13.97
CA HIS A 112 6.81 13.14 15.10
C HIS A 112 5.47 12.52 15.51
N PRO A 113 5.29 12.17 16.79
CA PRO A 113 4.11 11.45 17.25
C PRO A 113 2.78 12.21 17.02
N ASP A 114 2.81 13.56 16.99
CA ASP A 114 1.61 14.36 16.71
C ASP A 114 1.24 14.39 15.22
N THR A 115 2.15 14.07 14.31
CA THR A 115 1.83 13.86 12.90
C THR A 115 0.98 12.60 12.73
N GLY A 116 1.22 11.58 13.58
CA GLY A 116 0.46 10.34 13.54
C GLY A 116 0.58 9.64 12.19
N SER A 117 1.78 9.64 11.60
CA SER A 117 2.06 8.92 10.36
C SER A 117 1.91 7.42 10.56
N LEU A 118 1.04 6.79 9.78
CA LEU A 118 0.85 5.34 9.81
C LEU A 118 2.05 4.57 9.24
N TYR A 119 2.94 5.26 8.52
CA TYR A 119 4.17 4.72 7.94
C TYR A 119 5.43 5.17 8.68
N ALA A 120 5.34 5.76 9.89
CA ALA A 120 6.51 6.15 10.68
C ALA A 120 7.50 4.98 10.88
N TYR A 121 6.98 3.75 11.02
CA TYR A 121 7.77 2.54 11.20
C TYR A 121 8.72 2.22 10.04
N MET A 122 8.49 2.73 8.84
CA MET A 122 9.41 2.62 7.71
C MET A 122 10.77 3.27 7.99
N LEU A 123 10.81 4.24 8.90
CA LEU A 123 12.04 4.93 9.32
C LEU A 123 12.61 4.37 10.63
N TYR A 124 11.99 3.35 11.27
CA TYR A 124 12.48 2.76 12.52
C TYR A 124 13.84 2.03 12.44
N PRO A 125 14.30 1.58 11.27
CA PRO A 125 15.69 1.15 11.15
C PRO A 125 16.74 2.21 11.55
N ILE A 126 16.40 3.51 11.49
CA ILE A 126 17.26 4.61 11.88
C ILE A 126 17.41 4.67 13.41
N VAL A 127 18.62 4.89 13.90
CA VAL A 127 18.91 4.99 15.34
C VAL A 127 17.96 5.97 16.03
N ASN A 128 17.36 5.54 17.15
CA ASN A 128 16.44 6.32 18.00
C ASN A 128 15.15 6.83 17.34
N SER A 129 14.87 6.49 16.08
CA SER A 129 13.68 6.95 15.37
C SER A 129 12.38 6.40 15.98
N GLU A 130 12.37 5.13 16.38
CA GLU A 130 11.26 4.49 17.07
C GLU A 130 11.02 5.12 18.44
N ALA A 131 12.06 5.27 19.24
CA ALA A 131 12.00 5.91 20.57
C ALA A 131 11.47 7.34 20.48
N TYR A 132 11.85 8.10 19.44
CA TYR A 132 11.30 9.42 19.18
C TYR A 132 9.81 9.35 18.82
N SER A 133 9.44 8.48 17.90
CA SER A 133 8.04 8.30 17.47
C SER A 133 7.12 7.84 18.61
N LYS A 134 7.65 7.05 19.57
CA LYS A 134 6.93 6.57 20.76
C LYS A 134 6.99 7.53 21.97
N ARG A 135 7.61 8.73 21.82
CA ARG A 135 7.79 9.72 22.90
C ARG A 135 8.69 9.25 24.06
N GLU A 136 9.52 8.25 23.86
CA GLU A 136 10.53 7.81 24.82
C GLU A 136 11.69 8.81 24.90
N ILE A 137 11.99 9.45 23.75
CA ILE A 137 12.84 10.64 23.66
C ILE A 137 12.06 11.77 22.99
N THR A 138 12.42 13.01 23.29
CA THR A 138 11.73 14.21 22.76
C THR A 138 12.63 15.08 21.86
N ASP A 139 13.92 14.82 21.88
CA ASP A 139 14.93 15.58 21.14
C ASP A 139 15.27 14.83 19.85
N PHE A 140 14.89 15.39 18.70
CA PHE A 140 15.13 14.80 17.39
C PHE A 140 16.62 14.75 17.01
N ASP A 141 17.45 15.61 17.60
CA ASP A 141 18.90 15.61 17.34
C ASP A 141 19.59 14.30 17.80
N GLN A 142 18.90 13.49 18.61
CA GLN A 142 19.34 12.16 19.01
C GLN A 142 19.02 11.07 17.97
N VAL A 143 18.19 11.38 16.96
CA VAL A 143 17.87 10.46 15.87
C VAL A 143 19.03 10.40 14.89
N GLY A 144 19.33 9.21 14.38
CA GLY A 144 20.48 8.93 13.53
C GLY A 144 20.40 9.53 12.12
N VAL A 145 19.93 10.77 11.98
CA VAL A 145 19.89 11.49 10.70
C VAL A 145 20.52 12.88 10.85
N LYS A 146 21.46 13.24 9.97
CA LYS A 146 22.20 14.50 10.05
C LYS A 146 22.53 15.06 8.67
N ALA A 147 22.29 16.34 8.46
CA ALA A 147 22.89 17.10 7.38
C ALA A 147 24.34 17.45 7.79
N LEU A 148 25.32 16.91 7.06
CA LEU A 148 26.73 17.23 7.30
C LEU A 148 27.10 18.56 6.64
N ASP A 149 26.47 18.86 5.52
CA ASP A 149 26.46 20.11 4.77
C ASP A 149 25.18 20.16 3.93
N ASP A 150 25.04 21.16 3.07
CA ASP A 150 23.82 21.37 2.27
C ASP A 150 23.49 20.19 1.34
N LEU A 151 24.48 19.45 0.87
CA LEU A 151 24.33 18.37 -0.10
C LEU A 151 24.67 16.99 0.47
N THR A 152 25.04 16.86 1.74
CA THR A 152 25.47 15.59 2.33
C THR A 152 24.59 15.22 3.51
N LEU A 153 23.78 14.16 3.32
CA LEU A 153 22.91 13.59 4.35
C LEU A 153 23.53 12.28 4.87
N GLN A 154 23.77 12.19 6.17
CA GLN A 154 24.22 10.96 6.81
C GLN A 154 23.10 10.34 7.63
N VAL A 155 22.94 9.02 7.49
CA VAL A 155 21.94 8.21 8.21
C VAL A 155 22.63 7.04 8.90
N THR A 156 22.37 6.88 10.19
CA THR A 156 22.89 5.77 11.00
C THR A 156 21.76 4.84 11.39
N LEU A 157 21.92 3.54 11.12
CA LEU A 157 20.94 2.50 11.39
C LEU A 157 21.25 1.73 12.68
N ASN A 158 20.21 1.19 13.31
CA ASN A 158 20.31 0.32 14.49
C ASN A 158 21.04 -1.01 14.18
N ALA A 159 20.90 -1.50 12.95
CA ALA A 159 21.50 -2.73 12.44
C ALA A 159 21.57 -2.68 10.91
N PRO A 160 22.38 -3.53 10.26
CA PRO A 160 22.37 -3.66 8.80
C PRO A 160 20.97 -3.99 8.30
N THR A 161 20.45 -3.15 7.40
CA THR A 161 19.10 -3.29 6.86
C THR A 161 19.18 -3.43 5.34
N PRO A 162 19.14 -4.67 4.79
CA PRO A 162 19.39 -4.92 3.36
C PRO A 162 18.44 -4.20 2.40
N TYR A 163 17.24 -3.86 2.87
CA TYR A 163 16.21 -3.18 2.09
C TYR A 163 16.17 -1.66 2.34
N PHE A 164 17.11 -1.08 3.10
CA PHE A 164 17.06 0.35 3.49
C PHE A 164 16.97 1.30 2.29
N LEU A 165 17.71 1.04 1.22
CA LEU A 165 17.62 1.86 0.00
C LEU A 165 16.26 1.77 -0.68
N GLN A 166 15.56 0.64 -0.58
CA GLN A 166 14.19 0.51 -1.10
C GLN A 166 13.18 1.33 -0.28
N LEU A 167 13.45 1.55 1.02
CA LEU A 167 12.64 2.45 1.86
C LEU A 167 12.76 3.91 1.40
N MET A 168 13.88 4.29 0.79
CA MET A 168 14.11 5.64 0.25
C MET A 168 13.31 5.93 -1.02
N ASP A 169 12.75 4.90 -1.67
CA ASP A 169 11.80 5.00 -2.76
C ASP A 169 10.33 5.06 -2.26
N HIS A 170 10.07 4.81 -0.99
CA HIS A 170 8.72 4.88 -0.45
C HIS A 170 8.36 6.32 -0.06
N TYR A 171 7.15 6.75 -0.44
CA TYR A 171 6.74 8.16 -0.29
C TYR A 171 6.77 8.68 1.15
N SER A 172 6.65 7.80 2.18
CA SER A 172 6.76 8.23 3.58
C SER A 172 8.16 8.75 3.95
N SER A 173 9.19 8.42 3.16
CA SER A 173 10.55 8.91 3.31
C SER A 173 10.87 10.14 2.45
N PHE A 174 9.94 10.60 1.61
CA PHE A 174 10.17 11.73 0.74
C PHE A 174 10.29 13.04 1.52
N ALA A 175 11.13 13.95 1.03
CA ALA A 175 11.16 15.30 1.56
C ALA A 175 9.89 16.07 1.17
N VAL A 176 9.42 16.92 2.08
CA VAL A 176 8.36 17.91 1.83
C VAL A 176 8.91 19.31 2.06
N HIS A 177 8.40 20.29 1.33
CA HIS A 177 8.92 21.65 1.39
C HIS A 177 8.51 22.35 2.71
N PRO A 178 9.46 22.64 3.65
CA PRO A 178 9.14 23.08 4.99
C PRO A 178 8.37 24.42 5.01
N GLU A 179 8.84 25.40 4.24
CA GLU A 179 8.24 26.74 4.23
C GLU A 179 6.81 26.73 3.71
N THR A 180 6.54 25.94 2.66
CA THR A 180 5.18 25.78 2.12
C THR A 180 4.25 25.16 3.15
N LEU A 181 4.70 24.13 3.84
CA LEU A 181 3.89 23.47 4.86
C LEU A 181 3.61 24.40 6.04
N LEU A 182 4.63 25.09 6.55
CA LEU A 182 4.52 26.02 7.68
C LEU A 182 3.69 27.26 7.36
N LYS A 183 3.59 27.67 6.10
CA LYS A 183 2.69 28.74 5.65
C LYS A 183 1.21 28.38 5.81
N HIS A 184 0.89 27.09 5.79
CA HIS A 184 -0.49 26.59 5.82
C HIS A 184 -0.88 25.85 7.11
N GLY A 185 0.04 25.74 8.07
CA GLY A 185 -0.21 25.09 9.36
C GLY A 185 1.07 24.88 10.16
N LYS A 186 0.98 24.09 11.21
CA LYS A 186 2.14 23.63 11.98
C LYS A 186 2.80 22.42 11.29
N MET A 187 4.03 22.12 11.65
CA MET A 187 4.77 20.97 11.14
C MET A 187 3.96 19.65 11.21
N THR A 188 3.22 19.43 12.29
CA THR A 188 2.48 18.20 12.56
C THR A 188 1.02 18.21 12.10
N ASP A 189 0.53 19.36 11.59
CA ASP A 189 -0.86 19.44 11.13
C ASP A 189 -1.08 18.57 9.89
N ARG A 190 -2.22 17.88 9.88
CA ARG A 190 -2.62 16.95 8.81
C ARG A 190 -3.70 17.58 7.93
N PHE A 191 -3.74 17.20 6.66
CA PHE A 191 -4.77 17.60 5.71
C PHE A 191 -4.95 19.13 5.57
N THR A 192 -3.88 19.90 5.79
CA THR A 192 -3.88 21.34 5.61
C THR A 192 -3.84 21.71 4.12
N PRO A 193 -4.16 22.97 3.74
CA PRO A 193 -4.20 23.38 2.34
C PRO A 193 -2.86 23.36 1.59
N TRP A 194 -1.73 23.00 2.22
CA TRP A 194 -0.42 23.00 1.57
C TRP A 194 -0.36 22.07 0.35
N THR A 195 -1.18 20.99 0.33
CA THR A 195 -1.23 20.01 -0.79
C THR A 195 -2.25 20.40 -1.87
N ARG A 196 -2.83 21.60 -1.82
CA ARG A 196 -3.81 22.04 -2.82
C ARG A 196 -3.15 22.70 -4.03
N VAL A 197 -3.90 22.71 -5.14
CA VAL A 197 -3.51 23.42 -6.36
C VAL A 197 -3.11 24.86 -6.04
N GLY A 198 -1.97 25.29 -6.55
CA GLY A 198 -1.40 26.63 -6.33
C GLY A 198 -0.64 26.81 -5.00
N ASN A 199 -0.70 25.83 -4.09
CA ASN A 199 0.04 25.85 -2.83
C ASN A 199 1.19 24.84 -2.82
N ILE A 200 0.95 23.63 -3.32
CA ILE A 200 1.89 22.52 -3.22
C ILE A 200 3.20 22.84 -3.95
N VAL A 201 4.31 22.67 -3.23
CA VAL A 201 5.67 22.68 -3.75
C VAL A 201 6.20 21.26 -3.58
N SER A 202 6.61 20.65 -4.68
CA SER A 202 7.05 19.27 -4.79
C SER A 202 8.39 19.18 -5.53
N ASN A 203 9.00 18.01 -5.61
CA ASN A 203 10.33 17.83 -6.21
C ASN A 203 10.37 16.75 -7.31
N GLY A 204 9.22 16.18 -7.67
CA GLY A 204 9.15 15.10 -8.66
C GLY A 204 9.03 15.59 -10.10
N ALA A 205 8.87 14.63 -11.01
CA ALA A 205 8.79 14.85 -12.45
C ALA A 205 7.59 15.71 -12.88
N PHE A 206 6.55 15.82 -12.03
CA PHE A 206 5.33 16.55 -12.35
C PHE A 206 4.91 17.48 -11.20
N THR A 207 4.09 18.48 -11.52
CA THR A 207 3.46 19.42 -10.59
C THR A 207 1.95 19.33 -10.69
N LEU A 208 1.23 19.62 -9.59
CA LEU A 208 -0.24 19.58 -9.53
C LEU A 208 -0.83 20.80 -10.23
N ASP A 209 -1.64 20.59 -11.28
CA ASP A 209 -2.28 21.63 -12.08
C ASP A 209 -3.77 21.79 -11.77
N GLU A 210 -4.50 20.67 -11.65
CA GLU A 210 -5.94 20.66 -11.34
C GLU A 210 -6.28 19.57 -10.35
N TRP A 211 -7.20 19.85 -9.42
CA TRP A 211 -7.86 18.83 -8.62
C TRP A 211 -9.35 19.13 -8.52
N SER A 212 -10.12 18.52 -9.40
CA SER A 212 -11.58 18.58 -9.43
C SER A 212 -12.14 17.32 -8.79
N LEU A 213 -12.69 17.46 -7.58
CA LEU A 213 -13.17 16.32 -6.76
C LEU A 213 -14.12 15.41 -7.54
N ASN A 214 -13.89 14.11 -7.44
CA ASN A 214 -14.65 13.04 -8.11
C ASN A 214 -14.75 13.17 -9.64
N ARG A 215 -13.92 14.00 -10.24
CA ARG A 215 -13.89 14.20 -11.68
C ARG A 215 -12.55 13.85 -12.30
N ARG A 216 -11.48 14.56 -11.89
CA ARG A 216 -10.12 14.33 -12.36
C ARG A 216 -9.08 15.09 -11.54
N ILE A 217 -7.87 14.60 -11.60
CA ILE A 217 -6.67 15.28 -11.13
C ILE A 217 -5.73 15.40 -12.32
N ILE A 218 -5.15 16.56 -12.54
CA ILE A 218 -4.20 16.81 -13.64
C ILE A 218 -2.86 17.20 -13.04
N ILE A 219 -1.82 16.51 -13.51
CA ILE A 219 -0.45 16.90 -13.24
C ILE A 219 0.25 17.21 -14.55
N LYS A 220 1.19 18.17 -14.51
CA LYS A 220 1.97 18.62 -15.67
C LYS A 220 3.45 18.47 -15.40
N LYS A 221 4.23 18.23 -16.46
CA LYS A 221 5.69 18.11 -16.41
C LYS A 221 6.30 19.31 -15.69
N SER A 222 7.12 19.04 -14.67
CA SER A 222 7.79 20.07 -13.86
C SER A 222 8.86 20.80 -14.69
N GLU A 223 8.95 22.12 -14.55
CA GLU A 223 10.00 22.92 -15.19
C GLU A 223 11.33 22.82 -14.47
N HIS A 224 11.32 22.47 -13.20
CA HIS A 224 12.50 22.46 -12.32
C HIS A 224 12.98 21.06 -11.93
N TYR A 225 12.36 19.99 -12.45
CA TYR A 225 12.80 18.63 -12.17
C TYR A 225 14.20 18.40 -12.76
N TRP A 226 15.12 17.87 -11.97
CA TRP A 226 16.53 17.73 -12.33
C TRP A 226 16.76 16.84 -13.57
N ASP A 227 15.96 15.78 -13.73
CA ASP A 227 16.01 14.86 -14.88
C ASP A 227 14.84 15.09 -15.87
N ARG A 228 14.48 16.35 -16.05
CA ARG A 228 13.34 16.76 -16.87
C ARG A 228 13.38 16.22 -18.30
N ASP A 229 14.57 16.09 -18.87
CA ASP A 229 14.74 15.69 -20.27
C ASP A 229 14.46 14.19 -20.48
N ALA A 230 14.61 13.34 -19.46
CA ALA A 230 14.22 11.94 -19.48
C ALA A 230 12.69 11.74 -19.38
N VAL A 231 11.93 12.73 -18.93
CA VAL A 231 10.47 12.63 -18.79
C VAL A 231 9.80 12.77 -20.15
N ALA A 232 9.25 11.67 -20.68
CA ALA A 232 8.62 11.65 -22.00
C ALA A 232 7.22 12.31 -22.03
N LEU A 233 6.45 12.20 -20.94
CA LEU A 233 5.09 12.74 -20.86
C LEU A 233 5.07 14.23 -20.51
N ASN A 234 4.13 14.96 -21.11
CA ASN A 234 3.83 16.35 -20.73
C ASN A 234 2.90 16.45 -19.52
N GLY A 235 2.19 15.37 -19.18
CA GLY A 235 1.33 15.31 -18.01
C GLY A 235 0.47 14.06 -17.94
N VAL A 236 -0.30 13.95 -16.86
CA VAL A 236 -1.21 12.84 -16.61
C VAL A 236 -2.56 13.36 -16.12
N TYR A 237 -3.63 12.81 -16.65
CA TYR A 237 -5.00 12.94 -16.17
C TYR A 237 -5.35 11.70 -15.37
N PHE A 238 -5.57 11.83 -14.07
CA PHE A 238 -6.07 10.76 -13.22
C PHE A 238 -7.59 10.87 -13.08
N TYR A 239 -8.28 9.76 -13.32
CA TYR A 239 -9.74 9.67 -13.20
C TYR A 239 -10.12 8.79 -12.02
N PRO A 240 -10.70 9.34 -10.95
CA PRO A 240 -11.13 8.57 -9.77
C PRO A 240 -12.47 7.87 -10.06
N THR A 241 -12.41 6.69 -10.63
CA THR A 241 -13.59 5.92 -11.04
C THR A 241 -13.64 4.59 -10.26
N GLU A 242 -14.43 4.53 -9.17
CA GLU A 242 -14.56 3.33 -8.33
C GLU A 242 -15.28 2.16 -9.06
N ASN A 243 -16.13 2.47 -10.02
CA ASN A 243 -16.87 1.46 -10.76
C ASN A 243 -16.03 0.89 -11.90
N VAL A 244 -15.46 -0.30 -11.68
CA VAL A 244 -14.56 -0.98 -12.63
C VAL A 244 -15.21 -1.26 -14.00
N VAL A 245 -16.54 -1.44 -14.06
CA VAL A 245 -17.26 -1.63 -15.34
C VAL A 245 -17.33 -0.31 -16.11
N SER A 246 -17.52 0.80 -15.40
CA SER A 246 -17.50 2.13 -16.02
C SER A 246 -16.10 2.48 -16.50
N GLU A 247 -15.07 2.21 -15.71
CA GLU A 247 -13.68 2.44 -16.08
C GLU A 247 -13.28 1.61 -17.31
N GLU A 248 -13.64 0.33 -17.36
CA GLU A 248 -13.42 -0.54 -18.52
C GLU A 248 -14.15 -0.02 -19.79
N ARG A 249 -15.36 0.52 -19.63
CA ARG A 249 -16.08 1.15 -20.75
C ARG A 249 -15.38 2.43 -21.23
N MET A 250 -14.84 3.23 -20.32
CA MET A 250 -14.03 4.40 -20.67
C MET A 250 -12.77 3.98 -21.44
N PHE A 251 -12.10 2.91 -21.04
CA PHE A 251 -10.97 2.35 -21.76
C PHE A 251 -11.36 1.93 -23.19
N ARG A 252 -12.44 1.14 -23.36
CA ARG A 252 -12.89 0.72 -24.69
C ARG A 252 -13.41 1.88 -25.58
N ALA A 253 -13.82 2.96 -24.95
CA ALA A 253 -14.25 4.18 -25.65
C ALA A 253 -13.06 5.14 -25.91
N GLU A 254 -11.82 4.69 -25.72
CA GLU A 254 -10.60 5.47 -25.90
C GLU A 254 -10.55 6.76 -25.07
N GLN A 255 -11.22 6.74 -23.92
CA GLN A 255 -11.15 7.83 -22.93
C GLN A 255 -9.99 7.64 -21.95
N LEU A 256 -9.48 6.41 -21.81
CA LEU A 256 -8.35 6.04 -20.96
C LEU A 256 -7.32 5.25 -21.77
N HIS A 257 -6.04 5.54 -21.53
CA HIS A 257 -4.92 4.71 -21.99
C HIS A 257 -4.74 3.48 -21.10
N TYR A 258 -5.08 3.61 -19.82
CA TYR A 258 -4.84 2.61 -18.80
C TYR A 258 -6.01 2.52 -17.81
N THR A 259 -6.36 1.31 -17.42
CA THR A 259 -7.33 1.03 -16.36
C THR A 259 -6.70 0.21 -15.25
N GLN A 260 -7.02 0.52 -14.01
CA GLN A 260 -6.48 -0.15 -12.82
C GLN A 260 -6.82 -1.63 -12.76
N VAL A 261 -8.05 -1.99 -13.09
CA VAL A 261 -8.57 -3.35 -12.91
C VAL A 261 -9.53 -3.69 -14.04
N VAL A 262 -9.44 -4.90 -14.57
CA VAL A 262 -10.44 -5.44 -15.49
C VAL A 262 -11.56 -6.13 -14.70
N PRO A 263 -12.85 -5.87 -15.03
CA PRO A 263 -13.96 -6.60 -14.41
C PRO A 263 -13.78 -8.11 -14.53
N LEU A 264 -13.97 -8.83 -13.41
CA LEU A 264 -13.69 -10.28 -13.32
C LEU A 264 -14.46 -11.10 -14.37
N ASP A 265 -15.67 -10.70 -14.71
CA ASP A 265 -16.50 -11.36 -15.73
C ASP A 265 -16.01 -11.12 -17.16
N LYS A 266 -15.17 -10.10 -17.38
CA LYS A 266 -14.55 -9.79 -18.68
C LYS A 266 -13.22 -10.51 -18.91
N ILE A 267 -12.54 -10.95 -17.88
CA ILE A 267 -11.22 -11.60 -17.97
C ILE A 267 -11.19 -12.79 -18.93
N PRO A 268 -12.17 -13.74 -18.91
CA PRO A 268 -12.17 -14.84 -19.87
C PRO A 268 -12.30 -14.39 -21.32
N GLU A 269 -12.99 -13.26 -21.58
CA GLU A 269 -13.14 -12.67 -22.92
C GLU A 269 -11.80 -12.10 -23.38
N TYR A 270 -11.15 -11.27 -22.55
CA TYR A 270 -9.84 -10.69 -22.88
C TYR A 270 -8.76 -11.75 -23.11
N ARG A 271 -8.74 -12.80 -22.31
CA ARG A 271 -7.80 -13.93 -22.51
C ARG A 271 -8.02 -14.67 -23.82
N LYS A 272 -9.27 -14.90 -24.26
CA LYS A 272 -9.60 -15.60 -25.52
C LYS A 272 -9.23 -14.79 -26.76
N GLN A 273 -9.33 -13.49 -26.70
CA GLN A 273 -9.08 -12.62 -27.87
C GLN A 273 -7.59 -12.44 -28.19
N GLY A 274 -6.67 -12.94 -27.32
CA GLY A 274 -5.26 -12.70 -27.46
C GLY A 274 -4.94 -11.20 -27.49
N ASN A 275 -5.74 -10.41 -26.77
CA ASN A 275 -5.68 -8.96 -26.78
C ASN A 275 -4.38 -8.50 -26.12
N THR A 276 -3.56 -7.80 -26.88
CA THR A 276 -2.26 -7.27 -26.39
C THR A 276 -2.43 -6.16 -25.36
N SER A 277 -3.64 -5.60 -25.23
CA SER A 277 -3.97 -4.61 -24.18
C SER A 277 -4.24 -5.25 -22.80
N TYR A 278 -4.34 -6.59 -22.72
CA TYR A 278 -4.52 -7.31 -21.48
C TYR A 278 -3.20 -7.91 -21.03
N VAL A 279 -2.63 -7.39 -19.96
CA VAL A 279 -1.41 -7.93 -19.36
C VAL A 279 -1.73 -8.48 -17.98
N GLN A 280 -1.33 -9.72 -17.72
CA GLN A 280 -1.42 -10.36 -16.43
C GLN A 280 -0.01 -10.64 -15.93
N ALA A 281 0.37 -10.02 -14.82
CA ALA A 281 1.71 -10.14 -14.25
C ALA A 281 1.65 -10.54 -12.77
N ALA A 282 2.72 -11.17 -12.29
CA ALA A 282 2.89 -11.45 -10.86
C ALA A 282 2.98 -10.14 -10.08
N TYR A 283 2.42 -10.13 -8.87
CA TYR A 283 2.35 -8.97 -8.02
C TYR A 283 2.69 -9.34 -6.58
N LEU A 284 3.58 -8.58 -5.96
CA LEU A 284 3.99 -8.81 -4.57
C LEU A 284 2.92 -8.25 -3.63
N GLY A 285 1.89 -9.04 -3.36
CA GLY A 285 0.81 -8.58 -2.49
C GLY A 285 -0.11 -9.69 -2.02
N THR A 286 -0.80 -9.46 -0.91
CA THR A 286 -1.77 -10.40 -0.32
C THR A 286 -3.09 -9.70 -0.05
N TYR A 287 -4.17 -10.32 -0.48
CA TYR A 287 -5.53 -9.93 -0.13
C TYR A 287 -6.00 -10.77 1.07
N TYR A 288 -6.52 -10.10 2.08
CA TYR A 288 -6.96 -10.77 3.30
C TYR A 288 -8.08 -9.99 3.98
N TYR A 289 -8.67 -10.59 5.01
CA TYR A 289 -9.57 -9.92 5.92
C TYR A 289 -8.86 -9.67 7.25
N LEU A 290 -8.87 -8.41 7.71
CA LEU A 290 -8.56 -8.06 9.08
C LEU A 290 -9.67 -8.59 9.99
N VAL A 291 -9.29 -9.16 11.12
CA VAL A 291 -10.21 -9.57 12.16
C VAL A 291 -9.90 -8.74 13.40
N ASN A 292 -10.88 -8.02 13.88
CA ASN A 292 -10.73 -7.19 15.09
C ASN A 292 -10.83 -8.08 16.34
N THR A 293 -9.69 -8.34 16.97
CA THR A 293 -9.61 -9.25 18.13
C THR A 293 -10.25 -8.69 19.41
N ASP A 294 -10.69 -7.45 19.39
CA ASP A 294 -11.36 -6.80 20.54
C ASP A 294 -12.91 -6.84 20.40
N LYS A 295 -13.45 -7.40 19.32
CA LYS A 295 -14.90 -7.41 19.04
C LYS A 295 -15.46 -8.83 18.98
N ALA A 296 -16.51 -9.10 19.77
CA ALA A 296 -17.27 -10.35 19.69
C ALA A 296 -17.99 -10.48 18.33
N PRO A 297 -18.14 -11.71 17.81
CA PRO A 297 -17.66 -12.99 18.34
C PRO A 297 -16.23 -13.34 17.90
N VAL A 298 -15.55 -12.46 17.18
CA VAL A 298 -14.22 -12.73 16.62
C VAL A 298 -13.07 -12.39 17.59
N ASP A 299 -13.37 -11.95 18.80
CA ASP A 299 -12.44 -11.91 19.94
C ASP A 299 -12.02 -13.32 20.40
N ASP A 300 -12.88 -14.33 20.18
CA ASP A 300 -12.54 -15.73 20.45
C ASP A 300 -11.66 -16.32 19.33
N VAL A 301 -10.51 -16.87 19.69
CA VAL A 301 -9.58 -17.52 18.76
C VAL A 301 -10.17 -18.76 18.09
N LEU A 302 -11.05 -19.50 18.79
CA LEU A 302 -11.73 -20.69 18.24
C LEU A 302 -12.66 -20.29 17.09
N VAL A 303 -13.39 -19.18 17.25
CA VAL A 303 -14.22 -18.59 16.19
C VAL A 303 -13.35 -18.20 14.99
N ARG A 304 -12.26 -17.46 15.21
CA ARG A 304 -11.37 -17.04 14.11
C ARG A 304 -10.80 -18.24 13.35
N ARG A 305 -10.42 -19.29 14.07
CA ARG A 305 -9.93 -20.55 13.45
C ARG A 305 -11.03 -21.24 12.68
N ALA A 306 -12.23 -21.36 13.24
CA ALA A 306 -13.39 -21.97 12.56
C ALA A 306 -13.68 -21.26 11.25
N LEU A 307 -13.74 -19.92 11.25
CA LEU A 307 -13.93 -19.10 10.05
C LEU A 307 -12.84 -19.35 8.99
N SER A 308 -11.58 -19.51 9.41
CA SER A 308 -10.47 -19.76 8.47
C SER A 308 -10.51 -21.15 7.84
N TYR A 309 -10.79 -22.20 8.64
CA TYR A 309 -10.92 -23.57 8.13
C TYR A 309 -12.13 -23.77 7.20
N ALA A 310 -13.16 -22.94 7.34
CA ALA A 310 -14.37 -22.97 6.49
C ALA A 310 -14.21 -22.24 5.14
N LEU A 311 -13.03 -21.68 4.82
CA LEU A 311 -12.77 -20.98 3.55
C LEU A 311 -12.10 -21.91 2.52
N ASP A 312 -12.82 -22.25 1.46
CA ASP A 312 -12.28 -22.93 0.27
C ASP A 312 -11.59 -21.92 -0.65
N ARG A 313 -10.30 -21.68 -0.42
CA ARG A 313 -9.48 -20.70 -1.14
C ARG A 313 -9.26 -21.11 -2.60
N ASP A 314 -9.13 -22.40 -2.87
CA ASP A 314 -8.96 -22.93 -4.23
C ASP A 314 -10.20 -22.66 -5.09
N THR A 315 -11.39 -22.92 -4.55
CA THR A 315 -12.63 -22.59 -5.24
C THR A 315 -12.80 -21.08 -5.40
N LEU A 316 -12.45 -20.27 -4.39
CA LEU A 316 -12.53 -18.81 -4.46
C LEU A 316 -11.65 -18.26 -5.59
N THR A 317 -10.39 -18.67 -5.65
CA THR A 317 -9.45 -18.18 -6.67
C THR A 317 -9.82 -18.64 -8.08
N ARG A 318 -10.21 -19.90 -8.24
CA ARG A 318 -10.57 -20.47 -9.53
C ARG A 318 -11.88 -19.91 -10.08
N THR A 319 -12.93 -19.86 -9.26
CA THR A 319 -14.29 -19.57 -9.75
C THR A 319 -14.69 -18.11 -9.63
N VAL A 320 -14.31 -17.43 -8.53
CA VAL A 320 -14.68 -16.04 -8.29
C VAL A 320 -13.65 -15.11 -8.93
N LEU A 321 -12.35 -15.41 -8.74
CA LEU A 321 -11.27 -14.56 -9.21
C LEU A 321 -10.76 -14.92 -10.61
N GLN A 322 -11.34 -15.92 -11.26
CA GLN A 322 -10.97 -16.29 -12.64
C GLN A 322 -9.47 -16.57 -12.81
N GLU A 323 -8.85 -17.21 -11.81
CA GLU A 323 -7.41 -17.54 -11.79
C GLU A 323 -6.48 -16.31 -11.92
N THR A 324 -6.94 -15.12 -11.48
CA THR A 324 -6.09 -13.93 -11.38
C THR A 324 -5.26 -13.87 -10.11
N ALA A 325 -5.42 -14.85 -9.24
CA ALA A 325 -4.71 -14.95 -7.98
C ALA A 325 -4.48 -16.41 -7.61
N ILE A 326 -3.55 -16.68 -6.70
CA ILE A 326 -3.30 -18.00 -6.11
C ILE A 326 -3.83 -18.05 -4.67
N PRO A 327 -4.21 -19.25 -4.14
CA PRO A 327 -4.68 -19.38 -2.77
C PRO A 327 -3.63 -18.96 -1.75
N ALA A 328 -4.00 -18.15 -0.75
CA ALA A 328 -3.11 -17.70 0.32
C ALA A 328 -3.32 -18.50 1.62
N TYR A 329 -2.22 -19.00 2.17
CA TYR A 329 -2.17 -19.68 3.46
C TYR A 329 -1.30 -18.96 4.49
N SER A 330 -0.63 -17.90 4.09
CA SER A 330 0.23 -17.00 4.87
C SER A 330 0.07 -15.56 4.44
N ILE A 331 0.54 -14.60 5.26
CA ILE A 331 0.46 -13.17 4.89
C ILE A 331 1.54 -12.83 3.88
N THR A 332 2.75 -13.36 4.07
CA THR A 332 3.83 -13.18 3.11
C THR A 332 3.56 -14.00 1.85
N PRO A 333 3.64 -13.42 0.64
CA PRO A 333 3.61 -14.19 -0.60
C PRO A 333 4.71 -15.24 -0.64
N PRO A 334 4.45 -16.44 -1.20
CA PRO A 334 5.50 -17.44 -1.36
C PRO A 334 6.62 -16.94 -2.27
N ASP A 335 7.83 -17.43 -2.02
CA ASP A 335 9.05 -17.12 -2.79
C ASP A 335 9.47 -15.64 -2.77
N THR A 336 9.07 -14.90 -1.73
CA THR A 336 9.52 -13.52 -1.53
C THR A 336 11.02 -13.52 -1.23
N LEU A 337 11.86 -13.19 -2.21
CA LEU A 337 13.32 -13.38 -2.19
C LEU A 337 13.77 -14.79 -1.76
N GLY A 338 12.97 -15.81 -2.08
CA GLY A 338 13.23 -17.19 -1.69
C GLY A 338 12.76 -17.55 -0.27
N TYR A 339 12.07 -16.65 0.44
CA TYR A 339 11.35 -16.96 1.66
C TYR A 339 10.06 -17.71 1.34
N ASN A 340 9.84 -18.85 1.97
CA ASN A 340 8.63 -19.62 1.87
C ASN A 340 7.93 -19.69 3.22
N PRO A 341 6.76 -19.03 3.36
CA PRO A 341 6.04 -18.93 4.61
C PRO A 341 5.38 -20.26 5.03
N PRO A 342 5.00 -20.41 6.32
CA PRO A 342 4.32 -21.61 6.80
C PRO A 342 2.93 -21.78 6.19
N LYS A 343 2.59 -23.02 5.82
CA LYS A 343 1.21 -23.43 5.54
C LYS A 343 0.70 -24.26 6.71
N LEU A 344 -0.05 -23.64 7.62
CA LEU A 344 -0.45 -24.25 8.89
C LEU A 344 -1.86 -24.84 8.89
N PHE A 345 -2.64 -24.61 7.84
CA PHE A 345 -4.01 -25.11 7.75
C PHE A 345 -4.44 -25.28 6.29
N ASP A 346 -5.43 -26.11 6.08
CA ASP A 346 -6.13 -26.31 4.81
C ASP A 346 -7.64 -26.02 4.98
N TYR A 347 -8.40 -26.10 3.90
CA TYR A 347 -9.84 -26.13 3.97
C TYR A 347 -10.30 -27.44 4.64
N ASP A 348 -10.92 -27.32 5.81
CA ASP A 348 -11.44 -28.43 6.60
C ASP A 348 -12.76 -28.03 7.31
N PRO A 349 -13.91 -28.22 6.63
CA PRO A 349 -15.20 -27.88 7.20
C PRO A 349 -15.58 -28.71 8.45
N ALA A 350 -15.03 -29.92 8.59
CA ALA A 350 -15.32 -30.74 9.77
C ALA A 350 -14.63 -30.14 11.00
N LYS A 351 -13.35 -29.78 10.87
CA LYS A 351 -12.61 -29.07 11.91
C LYS A 351 -13.18 -27.70 12.22
N ALA A 352 -13.65 -26.98 11.19
CA ALA A 352 -14.32 -25.68 11.37
C ALA A 352 -15.56 -25.79 12.26
N ARG A 353 -16.43 -26.78 12.01
CA ARG A 353 -17.63 -27.03 12.83
C ARG A 353 -17.30 -27.45 14.27
N GLU A 354 -16.27 -28.31 14.45
CA GLU A 354 -15.79 -28.70 15.78
C GLU A 354 -15.36 -27.47 16.60
N LEU A 355 -14.51 -26.60 16.02
CA LEU A 355 -14.02 -25.40 16.68
C LEU A 355 -15.14 -24.41 16.98
N LEU A 356 -16.12 -24.24 16.08
CA LEU A 356 -17.26 -23.36 16.31
C LEU A 356 -18.16 -23.88 17.42
N ALA A 357 -18.35 -25.20 17.53
CA ALA A 357 -19.11 -25.82 18.60
C ALA A 357 -18.39 -25.67 19.97
N GLU A 358 -17.05 -25.82 19.98
CA GLU A 358 -16.22 -25.59 21.17
C GLU A 358 -16.29 -24.11 21.63
N ALA A 359 -16.40 -23.17 20.71
CA ALA A 359 -16.62 -21.74 20.97
C ALA A 359 -18.05 -21.42 21.48
N GLY A 360 -18.94 -22.43 21.61
CA GLY A 360 -20.29 -22.25 22.13
C GLY A 360 -21.38 -22.06 21.08
N TYR A 361 -21.08 -22.24 19.79
CA TYR A 361 -22.03 -22.08 18.67
C TYR A 361 -22.22 -23.38 17.86
N PRO A 362 -22.65 -24.49 18.48
CA PRO A 362 -22.81 -25.76 17.76
C PRO A 362 -23.81 -25.62 16.62
N ASN A 363 -23.37 -25.94 15.39
CA ASN A 363 -24.19 -25.79 14.16
C ASN A 363 -24.76 -24.36 13.96
N GLY A 364 -24.05 -23.34 14.45
CA GLY A 364 -24.47 -21.92 14.37
C GLY A 364 -25.56 -21.53 15.37
N GLU A 365 -25.96 -22.38 16.29
CA GLU A 365 -26.96 -22.06 17.31
C GLU A 365 -26.43 -20.99 18.26
N GLY A 366 -27.24 -19.94 18.51
CA GLY A 366 -26.86 -18.82 19.36
C GLY A 366 -25.88 -17.82 18.72
N TRP A 367 -25.56 -17.97 17.42
CA TRP A 367 -24.67 -17.06 16.73
C TRP A 367 -25.17 -15.62 16.75
N PRO A 368 -24.36 -14.63 17.21
CA PRO A 368 -24.81 -13.25 17.38
C PRO A 368 -24.85 -12.43 16.07
N GLY A 369 -24.38 -13.00 14.97
CA GLY A 369 -24.12 -12.29 13.71
C GLY A 369 -22.68 -11.82 13.57
N LEU A 370 -22.27 -11.56 12.33
CA LEU A 370 -20.97 -11.06 11.96
C LEU A 370 -21.11 -10.09 10.80
N GLU A 371 -20.34 -9.02 10.77
CA GLU A 371 -20.30 -8.10 9.64
C GLU A 371 -18.93 -8.09 8.98
N ILE A 372 -18.93 -8.13 7.63
CA ILE A 372 -17.75 -7.85 6.79
C ILE A 372 -17.92 -6.47 6.16
N ILE A 373 -17.03 -5.53 6.45
CA ILE A 373 -16.94 -4.26 5.73
C ILE A 373 -15.92 -4.33 4.60
N TYR A 374 -16.19 -3.65 3.50
CA TYR A 374 -15.28 -3.52 2.37
C TYR A 374 -15.45 -2.17 1.65
N ASN A 375 -14.38 -1.65 1.04
CA ASN A 375 -14.47 -0.45 0.21
C ASN A 375 -15.10 -0.76 -1.15
N THR A 376 -15.75 0.24 -1.73
CA THR A 376 -16.47 0.12 -3.01
C THR A 376 -15.56 -0.40 -4.11
N GLN A 377 -15.76 -1.66 -4.49
CA GLN A 377 -15.18 -2.29 -5.67
C GLN A 377 -15.96 -3.60 -5.94
N GLU A 378 -16.21 -3.91 -7.21
CA GLU A 378 -17.01 -5.09 -7.58
C GLU A 378 -16.37 -6.41 -7.14
N ALA A 379 -15.05 -6.55 -7.32
CA ALA A 379 -14.32 -7.75 -6.89
C ALA A 379 -14.43 -7.98 -5.39
N HIS A 380 -14.33 -6.93 -4.56
CA HIS A 380 -14.47 -7.04 -3.11
C HIS A 380 -15.85 -7.53 -2.70
N ARG A 381 -16.91 -7.03 -3.38
CA ARG A 381 -18.27 -7.51 -3.17
C ARG A 381 -18.42 -8.98 -3.54
N LYS A 382 -17.90 -9.40 -4.70
CA LYS A 382 -17.97 -10.81 -5.15
C LYS A 382 -17.26 -11.74 -4.16
N ILE A 383 -16.07 -11.36 -3.67
CA ILE A 383 -15.33 -12.11 -2.66
C ILE A 383 -16.12 -12.19 -1.35
N ALA A 384 -16.62 -11.05 -0.84
CA ALA A 384 -17.38 -11.01 0.41
C ALA A 384 -18.65 -11.87 0.34
N VAL A 385 -19.39 -11.84 -0.78
CA VAL A 385 -20.54 -12.72 -1.01
C VAL A 385 -20.15 -14.20 -1.03
N ALA A 386 -19.05 -14.54 -1.70
CA ALA A 386 -18.57 -15.93 -1.74
C ALA A 386 -18.18 -16.43 -0.34
N VAL A 387 -17.44 -15.62 0.42
CA VAL A 387 -17.07 -15.93 1.82
C VAL A 387 -18.29 -16.08 2.71
N GLN A 388 -19.27 -15.16 2.62
CA GLN A 388 -20.54 -15.24 3.32
C GLN A 388 -21.26 -16.58 3.02
N GLN A 389 -21.32 -16.98 1.75
CA GLN A 389 -21.96 -18.25 1.35
C GLN A 389 -21.19 -19.48 1.84
N MET A 390 -19.86 -19.46 1.83
CA MET A 390 -19.03 -20.53 2.39
C MET A 390 -19.30 -20.68 3.89
N TRP A 391 -19.29 -19.60 4.66
CA TRP A 391 -19.57 -19.65 6.09
C TRP A 391 -21.01 -20.05 6.40
N LYS A 392 -21.99 -19.61 5.59
CA LYS A 392 -23.39 -20.08 5.72
C LYS A 392 -23.51 -21.58 5.47
N LYS A 393 -22.85 -22.07 4.41
CA LYS A 393 -22.91 -23.49 4.04
C LYS A 393 -22.20 -24.38 5.06
N GLU A 394 -20.99 -24.01 5.48
CA GLU A 394 -20.13 -24.88 6.28
C GLU A 394 -20.37 -24.76 7.78
N LEU A 395 -20.77 -23.59 8.28
CA LEU A 395 -20.93 -23.28 9.68
C LEU A 395 -22.36 -22.93 10.10
N ASN A 396 -23.28 -22.75 9.12
CA ASN A 396 -24.66 -22.31 9.32
C ASN A 396 -24.78 -20.97 10.07
N ILE A 397 -23.83 -20.07 9.93
CA ILE A 397 -23.83 -18.74 10.55
C ILE A 397 -24.35 -17.67 9.57
N ASP A 398 -24.92 -16.60 10.13
CA ASP A 398 -25.36 -15.43 9.37
C ASP A 398 -24.29 -14.35 9.42
N VAL A 399 -23.94 -13.83 8.22
CA VAL A 399 -22.92 -12.79 8.03
C VAL A 399 -23.54 -11.70 7.15
N SER A 400 -23.48 -10.45 7.61
CA SER A 400 -23.82 -9.28 6.81
C SER A 400 -22.59 -8.77 6.07
N ILE A 401 -22.80 -8.08 4.94
CA ILE A 401 -21.75 -7.43 4.19
C ILE A 401 -22.12 -5.95 3.97
N SER A 402 -21.17 -5.05 4.22
CA SER A 402 -21.37 -3.60 4.17
C SER A 402 -20.34 -2.94 3.27
N ASN A 403 -20.83 -2.17 2.31
CA ASN A 403 -20.03 -1.39 1.39
C ASN A 403 -19.81 0.02 1.93
N GLN A 404 -18.56 0.53 1.87
CA GLN A 404 -18.20 1.87 2.26
C GLN A 404 -17.41 2.57 1.15
N GLU A 405 -17.61 3.87 0.98
CA GLU A 405 -16.76 4.72 0.16
C GLU A 405 -15.31 4.72 0.71
N TRP A 406 -14.30 4.92 -0.14
CA TRP A 406 -12.89 4.73 0.20
C TRP A 406 -12.45 5.49 1.47
N LYS A 407 -12.76 6.78 1.57
CA LYS A 407 -12.35 7.60 2.74
C LYS A 407 -13.04 7.17 4.03
N VAL A 408 -14.33 6.82 3.93
CA VAL A 408 -15.12 6.30 5.06
C VAL A 408 -14.54 4.97 5.51
N TYR A 409 -14.22 4.09 4.54
CA TYR A 409 -13.61 2.79 4.80
C TYR A 409 -12.26 2.92 5.51
N LEU A 410 -11.37 3.80 5.04
CA LEU A 410 -10.08 4.06 5.69
C LEU A 410 -10.25 4.52 7.15
N ASN A 411 -11.24 5.39 7.40
CA ASN A 411 -11.54 5.85 8.76
C ASN A 411 -12.07 4.71 9.62
N SER A 412 -13.01 3.90 9.14
CA SER A 412 -13.53 2.73 9.88
C SER A 412 -12.41 1.76 10.26
N VAL A 413 -11.48 1.49 9.34
CA VAL A 413 -10.35 0.61 9.59
C VAL A 413 -9.38 1.22 10.60
N SER A 414 -9.02 2.49 10.46
CA SER A 414 -8.08 3.16 11.37
C SER A 414 -8.61 3.28 12.81
N GLN A 415 -9.93 3.44 12.97
CA GLN A 415 -10.60 3.48 14.27
C GLN A 415 -10.94 2.09 14.81
N ARG A 416 -10.61 1.00 14.08
CA ARG A 416 -11.01 -0.38 14.38
C ARG A 416 -12.53 -0.54 14.60
N ASP A 417 -13.33 0.23 13.84
CA ASP A 417 -14.79 0.15 13.90
C ASP A 417 -15.34 -0.87 12.89
N PHE A 418 -15.01 -2.13 13.11
CA PHE A 418 -15.42 -3.30 12.32
C PHE A 418 -15.24 -4.58 13.15
N GLN A 419 -15.90 -5.66 12.77
CA GLN A 419 -15.60 -7.03 13.22
C GLN A 419 -14.64 -7.70 12.24
N VAL A 420 -14.98 -7.68 10.95
CA VAL A 420 -14.13 -8.15 9.85
C VAL A 420 -14.07 -7.08 8.77
N ALA A 421 -12.87 -6.72 8.33
CA ALA A 421 -12.67 -5.73 7.27
C ALA A 421 -11.81 -6.30 6.13
N ARG A 422 -12.19 -6.00 4.90
CA ARG A 422 -11.37 -6.33 3.74
C ARG A 422 -10.03 -5.61 3.81
N ARG A 423 -8.93 -6.26 3.54
CA ARG A 423 -7.61 -5.63 3.41
C ARG A 423 -6.85 -6.24 2.23
N GLY A 424 -5.91 -5.51 1.72
CA GLY A 424 -4.85 -5.97 0.84
C GLY A 424 -3.57 -5.27 1.23
N TRP A 425 -2.47 -5.95 1.12
CA TRP A 425 -1.15 -5.35 1.26
C TRP A 425 -0.34 -5.60 0.00
N ILE A 426 0.23 -4.55 -0.52
CA ILE A 426 1.15 -4.55 -1.65
C ILE A 426 2.52 -4.27 -1.06
N GLY A 427 3.51 -5.09 -1.39
CA GLY A 427 4.85 -4.93 -0.85
C GLY A 427 5.48 -3.60 -1.29
N ASP A 428 5.81 -2.75 -0.32
CA ASP A 428 6.51 -1.48 -0.55
C ASP A 428 7.98 -1.72 -0.90
N TYR A 429 8.55 -2.80 -0.36
CA TYR A 429 9.88 -3.30 -0.67
C TYR A 429 9.89 -4.83 -0.73
N VAL A 430 10.85 -5.39 -1.46
CA VAL A 430 10.91 -6.83 -1.73
C VAL A 430 11.61 -7.55 -0.58
N ASP A 431 10.89 -7.78 0.52
CA ASP A 431 11.34 -8.55 1.67
C ASP A 431 10.15 -9.08 2.47
N ALA A 432 10.28 -10.27 3.10
CA ALA A 432 9.22 -10.83 3.95
C ALA A 432 8.87 -9.94 5.14
N ASN A 433 9.83 -9.16 5.64
CA ASN A 433 9.62 -8.20 6.72
C ASN A 433 8.47 -7.24 6.42
N ASN A 434 8.31 -6.83 5.15
CA ASN A 434 7.26 -5.91 4.71
C ASN A 434 5.82 -6.39 4.98
N PHE A 435 5.64 -7.68 5.15
CA PHE A 435 4.36 -8.30 5.47
C PHE A 435 4.19 -8.59 6.96
N LEU A 436 5.31 -8.79 7.66
CA LEU A 436 5.31 -9.14 9.07
C LEU A 436 5.25 -7.89 9.96
N ASP A 437 5.96 -6.81 9.60
CA ASP A 437 5.96 -5.55 10.36
C ASP A 437 4.58 -4.87 10.42
N LEU A 438 3.63 -5.25 9.55
CA LEU A 438 2.23 -4.81 9.62
C LEU A 438 1.53 -5.17 10.94
N PHE A 439 2.00 -6.17 11.66
CA PHE A 439 1.37 -6.73 12.86
C PHE A 439 2.15 -6.44 14.14
N LEU A 440 3.14 -5.55 14.09
CA LEU A 440 3.81 -5.05 15.29
C LEU A 440 2.82 -4.44 16.25
N THR A 441 3.00 -4.69 17.54
CA THR A 441 2.17 -4.11 18.59
C THR A 441 2.20 -2.59 18.48
N ASP A 442 1.02 -1.96 18.52
CA ASP A 442 0.82 -0.52 18.35
C ASP A 442 1.36 0.04 17.01
N GLY A 443 1.71 -0.81 16.06
CA GLY A 443 2.11 -0.41 14.71
C GLY A 443 0.98 0.29 13.94
N GLY A 444 1.30 1.34 13.20
CA GLY A 444 0.31 2.18 12.50
C GLY A 444 -0.60 1.42 11.53
N ASN A 445 -0.13 0.30 10.98
CA ASN A 445 -0.89 -0.57 10.09
C ASN A 445 -1.52 -1.79 10.77
N ASN A 446 -1.25 -2.00 12.07
CA ASN A 446 -1.89 -3.05 12.85
C ASN A 446 -3.30 -2.63 13.31
N ASN A 447 -4.28 -2.87 12.46
CA ASN A 447 -5.67 -2.55 12.78
C ASN A 447 -6.44 -3.76 13.37
N THR A 448 -5.74 -4.83 13.81
CA THR A 448 -6.37 -6.05 14.33
C THR A 448 -6.53 -6.07 15.85
N GLY A 449 -5.70 -5.32 16.57
CA GLY A 449 -5.53 -5.45 18.03
C GLY A 449 -4.57 -6.58 18.44
N TYR A 450 -3.89 -7.22 17.48
CA TYR A 450 -2.86 -8.20 17.79
C TYR A 450 -1.69 -7.55 18.55
N ALA A 451 -1.26 -8.17 19.62
CA ALA A 451 -0.09 -7.78 20.38
C ALA A 451 0.65 -9.03 20.86
N ASN A 452 1.97 -9.06 20.67
CA ASN A 452 2.80 -10.18 21.09
C ASN A 452 4.27 -9.75 21.18
N ASP A 453 4.79 -9.65 22.39
CA ASP A 453 6.17 -9.19 22.67
C ASP A 453 7.23 -10.06 22.00
N GLU A 454 7.02 -11.39 21.91
CA GLU A 454 7.97 -12.30 21.26
C GLU A 454 7.98 -12.11 19.74
N PHE A 455 6.81 -11.85 19.14
CA PHE A 455 6.71 -11.50 17.73
C PHE A 455 7.47 -10.19 17.43
N ASP A 456 7.21 -9.17 18.24
CA ASP A 456 7.85 -7.86 18.09
C ASP A 456 9.38 -7.95 18.24
N ASP A 457 9.86 -8.70 19.25
CA ASP A 457 11.30 -8.92 19.43
C ASP A 457 11.94 -9.64 18.23
N ILE A 458 11.25 -10.62 17.65
CA ILE A 458 11.75 -11.28 16.45
C ILE A 458 11.89 -10.28 15.29
N ILE A 459 10.87 -9.47 15.04
CA ILE A 459 10.86 -8.56 13.88
C ILE A 459 11.81 -7.37 14.08
N LEU A 460 11.80 -6.75 15.27
CA LEU A 460 12.54 -5.51 15.53
C LEU A 460 14.00 -5.76 15.94
N ASN A 461 14.28 -6.86 16.63
CA ASN A 461 15.60 -7.06 17.26
C ASN A 461 16.37 -8.26 16.74
N LEU A 462 15.73 -9.42 16.56
CA LEU A 462 16.43 -10.66 16.23
C LEU A 462 16.67 -10.81 14.72
N ALA A 463 15.67 -10.61 13.91
CA ALA A 463 15.77 -10.79 12.46
C ALA A 463 16.75 -9.77 11.81
N PRO A 464 16.79 -8.48 12.19
CA PRO A 464 17.80 -7.55 11.69
C PRO A 464 19.24 -7.92 12.05
N LYS A 465 19.46 -8.62 13.18
CA LYS A 465 20.79 -9.03 13.68
C LYS A 465 21.17 -10.46 13.29
N ALA A 466 20.34 -11.14 12.50
CA ALA A 466 20.63 -12.50 12.04
C ALA A 466 21.91 -12.56 11.22
N LYS A 467 22.73 -13.58 11.48
CA LYS A 467 24.08 -13.74 10.87
C LYS A 467 24.03 -14.33 9.46
N SER A 468 22.87 -14.85 9.06
CA SER A 468 22.66 -15.42 7.74
C SER A 468 21.20 -15.24 7.30
N ARG A 469 21.00 -15.36 6.00
CA ARG A 469 19.64 -15.35 5.39
C ARG A 469 18.78 -16.49 5.94
N ASP A 470 19.34 -17.68 6.12
CA ASP A 470 18.60 -18.85 6.63
C ASP A 470 18.17 -18.65 8.09
N GLU A 471 19.03 -18.07 8.93
CA GLU A 471 18.68 -17.71 10.31
C GLU A 471 17.56 -16.68 10.32
N ARG A 472 17.65 -15.64 9.51
CA ARG A 472 16.62 -14.59 9.38
C ARG A 472 15.29 -15.19 8.92
N TYR A 473 15.30 -16.07 7.93
CA TYR A 473 14.11 -16.73 7.44
C TYR A 473 13.49 -17.70 8.45
N SER A 474 14.30 -18.36 9.25
CA SER A 474 13.81 -19.20 10.35
C SER A 474 13.09 -18.36 11.43
N LEU A 475 13.61 -17.16 11.71
CA LEU A 475 12.96 -16.20 12.61
C LEU A 475 11.63 -15.71 12.04
N PHE A 476 11.58 -15.33 10.77
CA PHE A 476 10.35 -14.94 10.09
C PHE A 476 9.32 -16.07 10.05
N TYR A 477 9.75 -17.31 9.78
CA TYR A 477 8.87 -18.47 9.81
C TYR A 477 8.24 -18.67 11.19
N LYS A 478 9.03 -18.48 12.27
CA LYS A 478 8.54 -18.53 13.64
C LYS A 478 7.53 -17.42 13.92
N ALA A 479 7.85 -16.19 13.59
CA ALA A 479 6.96 -15.04 13.76
C ALA A 479 5.63 -15.22 13.02
N GLU A 480 5.69 -15.63 11.74
CA GLU A 480 4.50 -15.83 10.93
C GLU A 480 3.65 -17.02 11.41
N THR A 481 4.30 -18.05 12.00
CA THR A 481 3.60 -19.15 12.68
C THR A 481 2.81 -18.64 13.87
N MET A 482 3.42 -17.85 14.76
CA MET A 482 2.77 -17.28 15.94
C MET A 482 1.54 -16.45 15.57
N MET A 483 1.69 -15.56 14.61
CA MET A 483 0.61 -14.73 14.11
C MET A 483 -0.49 -15.57 13.43
N THR A 484 -0.12 -16.59 12.66
CA THR A 484 -1.08 -17.47 12.00
C THR A 484 -1.89 -18.29 13.00
N VAL A 485 -1.28 -18.76 14.08
CA VAL A 485 -1.99 -19.51 15.15
C VAL A 485 -3.00 -18.61 15.88
N SER A 486 -2.76 -17.31 16.02
CA SER A 486 -3.72 -16.36 16.59
C SER A 486 -4.88 -16.02 15.64
N TYR A 487 -4.75 -16.31 14.34
CA TYR A 487 -5.76 -16.08 13.30
C TYR A 487 -6.32 -14.63 13.30
N THR A 488 -5.47 -13.64 13.52
CA THR A 488 -5.88 -12.22 13.51
C THR A 488 -6.27 -11.70 12.14
N HIS A 489 -6.04 -12.50 11.11
CA HIS A 489 -6.44 -12.19 9.74
C HIS A 489 -6.84 -13.47 9.00
N LEU A 490 -7.92 -13.36 8.23
CA LEU A 490 -8.43 -14.42 7.37
C LEU A 490 -7.95 -14.15 5.95
N ARG A 491 -7.08 -15.00 5.44
CA ARG A 491 -6.53 -14.85 4.09
C ARG A 491 -7.49 -15.44 3.08
N ALA A 492 -7.80 -14.68 2.05
CA ALA A 492 -8.62 -15.16 0.94
C ALA A 492 -7.75 -15.67 -0.21
N HIS A 493 -6.73 -14.91 -0.62
CA HIS A 493 -5.82 -15.27 -1.71
C HIS A 493 -4.56 -14.38 -1.69
N VAL A 494 -3.50 -14.88 -2.31
CA VAL A 494 -2.26 -14.12 -2.59
C VAL A 494 -2.22 -13.74 -4.06
N THR A 495 -1.60 -12.60 -4.31
CA THR A 495 -1.38 -11.98 -5.61
C THR A 495 -2.65 -11.58 -6.35
N ALA A 496 -3.06 -10.33 -6.15
CA ALA A 496 -3.81 -9.67 -7.19
C ALA A 496 -2.88 -9.51 -8.39
N MET A 497 -3.22 -10.12 -9.51
CA MET A 497 -2.55 -9.80 -10.77
C MET A 497 -3.21 -8.54 -11.30
N TYR A 498 -2.41 -7.49 -11.51
CA TYR A 498 -2.90 -6.29 -12.17
C TYR A 498 -2.82 -6.43 -13.68
N LEU A 499 -3.73 -5.75 -14.33
CA LEU A 499 -3.81 -5.67 -15.77
C LEU A 499 -3.26 -4.33 -16.21
N VAL A 500 -2.24 -4.35 -17.00
CA VAL A 500 -1.72 -3.21 -17.74
C VAL A 500 -2.23 -3.28 -19.17
#